data_a70c99ed5ddb562a867e64e9d0337b19
#
_entry.id   a70c99ed5ddb562a867e64e9d0337b19
#
_cell.length_a   1.000
_cell.length_b   1.000
_cell.length_c   1.000
_cell.angle_alpha   90.00
_cell.angle_beta   90.00
_cell.angle_gamma   90.00
#
_symmetry.space_group_name_H-M   'P 1'
#
loop_
_entity.id
_entity.type
_entity.pdbx_description
1 polymer ?
#
loop_
_entity_poly.entity_id
_entity_poly.type
_entity_poly.pdbx_seq_one_letter_code
_entity_poly.pdbx_strand_id
1 'polypeptide(L)'
;MSNIPSIREKCTGALLASAIGDALGWPYEFRSRNTNENLQMGQGHFVDWHRKSGGRYWNHNEMILAGEYSDDTQMILAVSRSLISGYDWKDYFSHKELPYWLKYERGGGNALKTAAKTYKENNTPWKSKNAGDYFCAGGNGATMRILPHVIANAYFSNTEQLMDDVFSNSIITHGHPRAILGATCYAYALNVILHKETILQFGELINIIIDGVNVWGRFREHVLPTDWDNYKNLNFEYNYLNEWSNCTNSIIDKLLYIDKSLKKGLLVNDSTVLTELKCFDKENGAGDVAVLAALYLVSKYANNPILGIKTAAYTVGIDTDTIACITGGLFGMLCGTGWIPAEWRMVQDYNCLCNIAEILLSNDMKATSKRISDSNINNQELRSSPIGKIFIDKVFEIPSGKSSKIIITKICTLLGQTLYLKQYERVTEDVQSTESNKNVLCSNNKIMSSKQIRFNLAKLSSVSSDPSFSRITFKKIVQIINLLCDGASNCDQIAKKLKVDECMVKAIQDAMN
;
A
#
# COMPACT_ATOMS: atom_id res chain seq x y z
N MET A 1 -0.85 16.51 -30.29
CA MET A 1 -1.86 15.46 -30.06
C MET A 1 -1.44 14.71 -28.80
N SER A 2 -2.19 14.77 -27.72
CA SER A 2 -1.92 13.95 -26.53
C SER A 2 -2.16 12.50 -26.92
N ASN A 3 -1.10 11.69 -26.99
CA ASN A 3 -1.24 10.26 -27.22
C ASN A 3 -1.95 9.63 -26.02
N ILE A 4 -3.02 8.88 -26.28
CA ILE A 4 -3.65 8.06 -25.24
C ILE A 4 -2.62 7.02 -24.80
N PRO A 5 -2.38 6.88 -23.48
CA PRO A 5 -1.43 5.89 -22.99
C PRO A 5 -1.82 4.46 -23.41
N SER A 6 -0.83 3.62 -23.70
CA SER A 6 -1.05 2.19 -23.96
C SER A 6 -1.62 1.49 -22.73
N ILE A 7 -2.25 0.34 -22.92
CA ILE A 7 -2.75 -0.50 -21.80
C ILE A 7 -1.65 -0.74 -20.76
N ARG A 8 -0.43 -1.03 -21.22
CA ARG A 8 0.74 -1.23 -20.36
C ARG A 8 1.07 0.02 -19.51
N GLU A 9 1.12 1.20 -20.13
CA GLU A 9 1.37 2.46 -19.42
C GLU A 9 0.26 2.79 -18.44
N LYS A 10 -1.01 2.56 -18.82
CA LYS A 10 -2.17 2.73 -17.96
C LYS A 10 -2.09 1.84 -16.72
N CYS A 11 -1.83 0.53 -16.89
CA CYS A 11 -1.76 -0.43 -15.78
C CYS A 11 -0.56 -0.17 -14.86
N THR A 12 0.62 0.09 -15.42
CA THR A 12 1.80 0.46 -14.62
C THR A 12 1.57 1.79 -13.89
N GLY A 13 1.01 2.77 -14.57
CA GLY A 13 0.65 4.06 -13.98
C GLY A 13 -0.33 3.92 -12.82
N ALA A 14 -1.35 3.07 -12.96
CA ALA A 14 -2.35 2.83 -11.94
C ALA A 14 -1.73 2.24 -10.66
N LEU A 15 -0.88 1.21 -10.75
CA LEU A 15 -0.21 0.62 -9.59
C LEU A 15 0.74 1.62 -8.91
N LEU A 16 1.55 2.32 -9.70
CA LEU A 16 2.49 3.30 -9.16
C LEU A 16 1.77 4.46 -8.48
N ALA A 17 0.76 5.03 -9.14
CA ALA A 17 0.07 6.20 -8.62
C ALA A 17 -0.84 5.85 -7.42
N SER A 18 -1.36 4.61 -7.33
CA SER A 18 -2.03 4.13 -6.11
C SER A 18 -1.06 4.13 -4.92
N ALA A 19 0.11 3.52 -5.06
CA ALA A 19 1.11 3.47 -3.99
C ALA A 19 1.65 4.87 -3.63
N ILE A 20 1.79 5.76 -4.61
CA ILE A 20 2.18 7.16 -4.40
C ILE A 20 1.11 7.91 -3.60
N GLY A 21 -0.17 7.76 -3.98
CA GLY A 21 -1.29 8.38 -3.28
C GLY A 21 -1.37 7.93 -1.82
N ASP A 22 -1.30 6.62 -1.59
CA ASP A 22 -1.22 6.00 -0.27
C ASP A 22 -0.07 6.60 0.56
N ALA A 23 1.18 6.54 0.07
CA ALA A 23 2.35 7.04 0.78
C ALA A 23 2.32 8.56 1.05
N LEU A 24 1.67 9.36 0.21
CA LEU A 24 1.47 10.79 0.43
C LEU A 24 0.37 11.06 1.46
N GLY A 25 -0.71 10.28 1.45
CA GLY A 25 -1.88 10.50 2.30
C GLY A 25 -1.71 9.96 3.71
N TRP A 26 -1.04 8.81 3.89
CA TRP A 26 -0.94 8.10 5.16
C TRP A 26 -0.43 8.92 6.35
N PRO A 27 0.57 9.82 6.23
CA PRO A 27 0.98 10.68 7.33
C PRO A 27 -0.12 11.61 7.85
N TYR A 28 -1.21 11.78 7.12
CA TYR A 28 -2.28 12.75 7.42
C TYR A 28 -3.61 12.11 7.82
N GLU A 29 -3.77 10.78 7.72
CA GLU A 29 -5.00 10.01 7.98
C GLU A 29 -5.61 10.30 9.37
N PHE A 30 -4.80 10.33 10.42
CA PHE A 30 -5.29 10.50 11.80
C PHE A 30 -5.31 11.95 12.31
N ARG A 31 -5.20 12.92 11.42
CA ARG A 31 -5.15 14.33 11.83
C ARG A 31 -6.55 14.93 11.94
N SER A 32 -6.82 15.55 13.09
CA SER A 32 -8.06 16.29 13.31
C SER A 32 -7.98 17.70 12.69
N ARG A 33 -9.09 18.19 12.15
CA ARG A 33 -9.25 19.59 11.71
C ARG A 33 -8.91 20.62 12.80
N ASN A 34 -8.94 20.21 14.07
CA ASN A 34 -8.74 21.09 15.23
C ASN A 34 -7.27 21.16 15.71
N THR A 35 -6.35 20.43 15.10
CA THR A 35 -4.94 20.51 15.44
C THR A 35 -4.30 21.69 14.70
N ASN A 36 -4.04 22.79 15.44
CA ASN A 36 -3.25 23.95 14.99
C ASN A 36 -1.75 23.61 14.82
N GLU A 37 -1.39 22.38 14.58
CA GLU A 37 -0.02 22.07 14.21
C GLU A 37 0.21 22.58 12.79
N ASN A 38 0.94 23.69 12.70
CA ASN A 38 1.59 24.22 11.50
C ASN A 38 2.61 23.18 10.98
N LEU A 39 2.13 21.99 10.62
CA LEU A 39 2.89 21.13 9.77
C LEU A 39 2.88 21.80 8.40
N GLN A 40 4.06 22.18 7.94
CA GLN A 40 4.25 22.46 6.52
C GLN A 40 3.62 21.28 5.80
N MET A 41 2.37 21.47 5.32
CA MET A 41 1.66 20.50 4.48
C MET A 41 2.67 20.11 3.42
N GLY A 42 3.03 18.82 3.39
CA GLY A 42 4.05 18.34 2.49
C GLY A 42 3.70 18.85 1.10
N GLN A 43 4.52 19.75 0.56
CA GLN A 43 4.24 20.46 -0.70
C GLN A 43 4.29 19.50 -1.92
N GLY A 44 3.84 18.25 -1.72
CA GLY A 44 3.91 17.16 -2.67
C GLY A 44 5.15 16.30 -2.53
N HIS A 45 5.81 16.31 -1.36
CA HIS A 45 6.96 15.44 -1.06
C HIS A 45 6.57 14.39 -0.02
N PHE A 46 7.18 13.21 -0.12
CA PHE A 46 7.13 12.21 0.94
C PHE A 46 7.87 12.73 2.17
N VAL A 47 7.40 12.34 3.36
CA VAL A 47 7.95 12.78 4.65
C VAL A 47 8.24 11.59 5.55
N ASP A 48 9.30 11.70 6.36
CA ASP A 48 9.53 10.79 7.48
C ASP A 48 8.60 11.16 8.63
N TRP A 49 7.96 10.16 9.24
CA TRP A 49 7.07 10.40 10.37
C TRP A 49 7.01 9.22 11.33
N HIS A 50 6.42 9.43 12.49
CA HIS A 50 6.27 8.41 13.51
C HIS A 50 4.80 8.00 13.66
N ARG A 51 4.56 6.69 13.57
CA ARG A 51 3.27 6.08 13.83
C ARG A 51 3.25 5.47 15.23
N LYS A 52 2.17 5.73 16.00
CA LYS A 52 1.90 4.96 17.21
C LYS A 52 1.38 3.58 16.84
N SER A 53 2.07 2.52 17.24
CA SER A 53 1.76 1.14 16.88
C SER A 53 1.75 0.23 18.12
N GLY A 54 1.26 -1.03 17.98
CA GLY A 54 1.29 -2.05 19.03
C GLY A 54 0.16 -2.01 20.05
N GLY A 55 -0.78 -1.08 19.94
CA GLY A 55 -1.95 -0.95 20.80
C GLY A 55 -1.58 -0.76 22.28
N ARG A 56 -2.48 -1.20 23.22
CA ARG A 56 -2.32 -0.99 24.66
C ARG A 56 -1.12 -1.70 25.27
N TYR A 57 -0.79 -2.89 24.78
CA TYR A 57 0.17 -3.78 25.46
C TYR A 57 1.60 -3.68 24.88
N TRP A 58 1.74 -3.28 23.63
CA TRP A 58 2.99 -3.22 22.87
C TRP A 58 3.23 -1.84 22.27
N ASN A 59 2.76 -0.80 22.96
CA ASN A 59 2.83 0.57 22.47
C ASN A 59 4.28 0.97 22.16
N HIS A 60 4.50 1.41 20.94
CA HIS A 60 5.78 1.92 20.46
C HIS A 60 5.59 2.92 19.34
N ASN A 61 6.61 3.72 19.11
CA ASN A 61 6.68 4.61 17.96
C ASN A 61 7.40 3.87 16.83
N GLU A 62 6.67 3.57 15.78
CA GLU A 62 7.22 3.02 14.54
C GLU A 62 7.65 4.19 13.64
N MET A 63 8.93 4.20 13.23
CA MET A 63 9.42 5.14 12.24
C MET A 63 8.95 4.69 10.86
N ILE A 64 8.28 5.57 10.14
CA ILE A 64 7.88 5.39 8.75
C ILE A 64 8.73 6.33 7.91
N LEU A 65 9.48 5.76 6.97
CA LEU A 65 10.36 6.54 6.11
C LEU A 65 9.60 7.17 4.95
N ALA A 66 10.13 8.25 4.42
CA ALA A 66 9.58 8.95 3.26
C ALA A 66 9.35 7.99 2.08
N GLY A 67 8.11 7.95 1.59
CA GLY A 67 7.69 7.08 0.50
C GLY A 67 7.25 5.68 0.91
N GLU A 68 7.31 5.31 2.18
CA GLU A 68 6.70 4.07 2.68
C GLU A 68 5.17 4.20 2.72
N TYR A 69 4.49 3.13 2.33
CA TYR A 69 3.04 3.05 2.17
C TYR A 69 2.35 2.24 3.29
N SER A 70 1.02 2.40 3.40
CA SER A 70 0.15 1.78 4.38
C SER A 70 -0.30 0.35 3.98
N ASP A 71 -1.36 -0.14 4.62
CA ASP A 71 -2.00 -1.41 4.26
C ASP A 71 -2.74 -1.38 2.92
N ASP A 72 -3.10 -0.22 2.38
CA ASP A 72 -3.68 -0.08 1.05
C ASP A 72 -2.80 -0.75 -0.01
N THR A 73 -1.56 -0.29 -0.13
CA THR A 73 -0.60 -0.87 -1.09
C THR A 73 -0.17 -2.28 -0.68
N GLN A 74 -0.05 -2.57 0.63
CA GLN A 74 0.21 -3.94 1.09
C GLN A 74 -0.87 -4.91 0.58
N MET A 75 -2.14 -4.53 0.62
CA MET A 75 -3.25 -5.36 0.15
C MET A 75 -3.33 -5.44 -1.36
N ILE A 76 -3.05 -4.36 -2.10
CA ILE A 76 -2.88 -4.41 -3.56
C ILE A 76 -1.83 -5.46 -3.93
N LEU A 77 -0.67 -5.46 -3.26
CA LEU A 77 0.41 -6.40 -3.53
C LEU A 77 0.07 -7.83 -3.08
N ALA A 78 -0.69 -8.01 -2.00
CA ALA A 78 -1.18 -9.32 -1.55
C ALA A 78 -2.17 -9.95 -2.56
N VAL A 79 -3.12 -9.16 -3.07
CA VAL A 79 -4.02 -9.60 -4.15
C VAL A 79 -3.24 -9.91 -5.43
N SER A 80 -2.27 -9.06 -5.79
CA SER A 80 -1.40 -9.31 -6.95
C SER A 80 -0.67 -10.64 -6.84
N ARG A 81 -0.02 -10.91 -5.69
CA ARG A 81 0.66 -12.19 -5.46
C ARG A 81 -0.30 -13.38 -5.54
N SER A 82 -1.53 -13.21 -5.05
CA SER A 82 -2.54 -14.27 -5.12
C SER A 82 -2.91 -14.61 -6.55
N LEU A 83 -3.11 -13.61 -7.40
CA LEU A 83 -3.43 -13.77 -8.82
C LEU A 83 -2.30 -14.43 -9.63
N ILE A 84 -1.04 -14.16 -9.27
CA ILE A 84 0.12 -14.71 -9.97
C ILE A 84 0.71 -15.96 -9.30
N SER A 85 0.08 -16.47 -8.25
CA SER A 85 0.61 -17.57 -7.43
C SER A 85 0.62 -18.93 -8.13
N GLY A 86 -0.23 -19.11 -9.14
CA GLY A 86 -0.49 -20.40 -9.79
C GLY A 86 -1.46 -21.31 -9.06
N TYR A 87 -2.01 -20.87 -7.97
CA TYR A 87 -3.06 -21.55 -7.20
C TYR A 87 -4.40 -20.84 -7.40
N ASP A 88 -5.48 -21.42 -6.86
CA ASP A 88 -6.73 -20.66 -6.74
C ASP A 88 -6.48 -19.39 -5.93
N TRP A 89 -6.72 -18.22 -6.55
CA TRP A 89 -6.37 -16.94 -5.96
C TRP A 89 -7.20 -16.61 -4.71
N LYS A 90 -8.47 -17.11 -4.64
CA LYS A 90 -9.36 -16.89 -3.48
C LYS A 90 -8.80 -17.60 -2.27
N ASP A 91 -8.41 -18.85 -2.47
CA ASP A 91 -7.84 -19.71 -1.43
C ASP A 91 -6.46 -19.19 -0.99
N TYR A 92 -5.62 -18.80 -1.95
CA TYR A 92 -4.30 -18.24 -1.65
C TYR A 92 -4.40 -16.92 -0.88
N PHE A 93 -5.27 -16.00 -1.30
CA PHE A 93 -5.47 -14.73 -0.62
C PHE A 93 -6.00 -14.92 0.80
N SER A 94 -7.06 -15.73 0.97
CA SER A 94 -7.71 -15.91 2.26
C SER A 94 -6.87 -16.72 3.25
N HIS A 95 -6.22 -17.82 2.83
CA HIS A 95 -5.53 -18.74 3.74
C HIS A 95 -4.00 -18.59 3.79
N LYS A 96 -3.38 -17.84 2.87
CA LYS A 96 -1.94 -17.59 2.88
C LYS A 96 -1.62 -16.12 3.11
N GLU A 97 -2.12 -15.23 2.24
CA GLU A 97 -1.80 -13.81 2.31
C GLU A 97 -2.35 -13.12 3.56
N LEU A 98 -3.66 -13.21 3.81
CA LEU A 98 -4.30 -12.55 4.95
C LEU A 98 -3.73 -13.00 6.31
N PRO A 99 -3.58 -14.30 6.62
CA PRO A 99 -2.96 -14.74 7.87
C PRO A 99 -1.51 -14.28 8.04
N TYR A 100 -0.74 -14.27 6.94
CA TYR A 100 0.65 -13.84 6.99
C TYR A 100 0.79 -12.32 7.13
N TRP A 101 -0.12 -11.54 6.50
CA TRP A 101 -0.18 -10.08 6.60
C TRP A 101 -0.28 -9.58 8.05
N LEU A 102 -0.91 -10.28 8.94
CA LEU A 102 -0.96 -9.92 10.38
C LEU A 102 0.42 -9.72 11.02
N LYS A 103 1.49 -10.26 10.42
CA LYS A 103 2.86 -10.12 10.92
C LYS A 103 3.53 -8.82 10.49
N TYR A 104 3.06 -8.19 9.40
CA TYR A 104 3.67 -6.99 8.82
C TYR A 104 2.69 -5.85 8.56
N GLU A 105 1.47 -5.93 9.10
CA GLU A 105 0.42 -4.96 8.86
C GLU A 105 0.83 -3.54 9.26
N ARG A 106 0.41 -2.57 8.45
CA ARG A 106 0.67 -1.15 8.63
C ARG A 106 -0.59 -0.32 8.38
N GLY A 107 -1.54 -0.34 9.33
CA GLY A 107 -2.72 0.51 9.25
C GLY A 107 -4.05 -0.22 9.29
N GLY A 108 -4.14 -1.40 8.77
CA GLY A 108 -5.36 -2.12 8.48
C GLY A 108 -6.51 -2.02 9.48
N GLY A 109 -7.71 -1.84 8.94
CA GLY A 109 -8.94 -1.73 9.70
C GLY A 109 -9.34 -3.00 10.46
N ASN A 110 -10.28 -2.88 11.39
CA ASN A 110 -10.71 -3.99 12.24
C ASN A 110 -11.32 -5.14 11.43
N ALA A 111 -12.13 -4.86 10.41
CA ALA A 111 -12.76 -5.87 9.58
C ALA A 111 -11.72 -6.77 8.92
N LEU A 112 -10.69 -6.16 8.30
CA LEU A 112 -9.60 -6.87 7.63
C LEU A 112 -8.80 -7.73 8.63
N LYS A 113 -8.43 -7.16 9.79
CA LYS A 113 -7.70 -7.88 10.85
C LYS A 113 -8.51 -9.05 11.44
N THR A 114 -9.82 -8.86 11.63
CA THR A 114 -10.70 -9.90 12.14
C THR A 114 -10.85 -11.03 11.13
N ALA A 115 -11.06 -10.72 9.85
CA ALA A 115 -11.10 -11.72 8.79
C ALA A 115 -9.78 -12.50 8.70
N ALA A 116 -8.64 -11.82 8.70
CA ALA A 116 -7.32 -12.45 8.66
C ALA A 116 -7.07 -13.42 9.84
N LYS A 117 -7.50 -13.04 11.06
CA LYS A 117 -7.44 -13.92 12.23
C LYS A 117 -8.35 -15.13 12.08
N THR A 118 -9.57 -14.93 11.57
CA THR A 118 -10.55 -16.00 11.36
C THR A 118 -10.03 -17.03 10.37
N TYR A 119 -9.45 -16.60 9.24
CA TYR A 119 -8.82 -17.52 8.28
C TYR A 119 -7.58 -18.22 8.85
N LYS A 120 -6.80 -17.55 9.70
CA LYS A 120 -5.69 -18.19 10.42
C LYS A 120 -6.15 -19.34 11.33
N GLU A 121 -7.40 -19.28 11.82
CA GLU A 121 -8.05 -20.32 12.62
C GLU A 121 -8.77 -21.37 11.74
N ASN A 122 -8.56 -21.38 10.43
CA ASN A 122 -9.24 -22.23 9.45
C ASN A 122 -10.77 -22.12 9.50
N ASN A 123 -11.29 -20.92 9.73
CA ASN A 123 -12.71 -20.61 9.70
C ASN A 123 -12.98 -19.47 8.73
N THR A 124 -14.25 -19.23 8.36
CA THR A 124 -14.68 -18.14 7.50
C THR A 124 -15.36 -17.03 8.29
N PRO A 125 -15.20 -15.74 7.93
CA PRO A 125 -15.75 -14.63 8.70
C PRO A 125 -17.27 -14.72 8.91
N TRP A 126 -18.03 -15.12 7.90
CA TRP A 126 -19.51 -15.21 7.98
C TRP A 126 -20.04 -16.36 8.83
N LYS A 127 -19.20 -17.37 9.14
CA LYS A 127 -19.53 -18.48 10.04
C LYS A 127 -18.96 -18.33 11.44
N SER A 128 -18.05 -17.37 11.63
CA SER A 128 -17.38 -17.18 12.90
C SER A 128 -18.31 -16.54 13.94
N LYS A 129 -17.86 -16.53 15.19
CA LYS A 129 -18.52 -15.77 16.27
C LYS A 129 -18.61 -14.26 15.97
N ASN A 130 -17.83 -13.76 15.01
CA ASN A 130 -17.81 -12.37 14.60
C ASN A 130 -18.62 -12.13 13.29
N ALA A 131 -19.53 -13.03 12.94
CA ALA A 131 -20.35 -12.90 11.72
C ALA A 131 -21.15 -11.57 11.70
N GLY A 132 -21.64 -11.11 12.86
CA GLY A 132 -22.28 -9.81 12.98
C GLY A 132 -21.39 -8.65 12.53
N ASP A 133 -20.17 -8.60 13.04
CA ASP A 133 -19.18 -7.58 12.67
C ASP A 133 -18.81 -7.67 11.18
N TYR A 134 -18.72 -8.88 10.63
CA TYR A 134 -18.45 -9.10 9.21
C TYR A 134 -19.55 -8.51 8.33
N PHE A 135 -20.83 -8.76 8.63
CA PHE A 135 -21.94 -8.21 7.85
C PHE A 135 -22.15 -6.71 8.08
N CYS A 136 -21.66 -6.15 9.17
CA CYS A 136 -21.62 -4.71 9.43
C CYS A 136 -20.37 -4.02 8.85
N ALA A 137 -19.42 -4.78 8.32
CA ALA A 137 -18.15 -4.25 7.80
C ALA A 137 -18.34 -3.54 6.44
N GLY A 138 -18.67 -2.25 6.48
CA GLY A 138 -18.84 -1.39 5.31
C GLY A 138 -17.60 -0.58 4.91
N GLY A 139 -16.45 -0.88 5.51
CA GLY A 139 -15.20 -0.15 5.29
C GLY A 139 -14.60 -0.33 3.89
N ASN A 140 -13.66 0.54 3.55
CA ASN A 140 -13.00 0.60 2.23
C ASN A 140 -11.89 -0.45 2.03
N GLY A 141 -11.61 -1.29 3.02
CA GLY A 141 -10.55 -2.32 2.95
C GLY A 141 -10.74 -3.35 1.84
N ALA A 142 -11.96 -3.48 1.26
CA ALA A 142 -12.19 -4.22 0.02
C ALA A 142 -11.89 -3.34 -1.21
N THR A 143 -12.38 -2.09 -1.20
CA THR A 143 -12.27 -1.15 -2.34
C THR A 143 -10.81 -0.84 -2.69
N MET A 144 -9.97 -0.57 -1.69
CA MET A 144 -8.58 -0.13 -1.87
C MET A 144 -7.71 -1.13 -2.63
N ARG A 145 -8.03 -2.44 -2.60
CA ARG A 145 -7.14 -3.54 -3.03
C ARG A 145 -7.50 -4.20 -4.36
N ILE A 146 -8.60 -3.78 -5.05
CA ILE A 146 -9.13 -4.54 -6.20
C ILE A 146 -8.43 -4.26 -7.54
N LEU A 147 -7.62 -3.22 -7.62
CA LEU A 147 -6.91 -2.81 -8.85
C LEU A 147 -6.21 -3.97 -9.59
N PRO A 148 -5.55 -4.94 -8.93
CA PRO A 148 -4.91 -6.07 -9.61
C PRO A 148 -5.87 -6.93 -10.44
N HIS A 149 -7.13 -7.08 -10.04
CA HIS A 149 -8.13 -7.80 -10.82
C HIS A 149 -8.39 -7.11 -12.16
N VAL A 150 -8.46 -5.78 -12.18
CA VAL A 150 -8.64 -5.00 -13.41
C VAL A 150 -7.45 -5.19 -14.35
N ILE A 151 -6.23 -5.16 -13.81
CA ILE A 151 -5.01 -5.32 -14.59
C ILE A 151 -4.90 -6.75 -15.16
N ALA A 152 -5.17 -7.76 -14.35
CA ALA A 152 -5.15 -9.16 -14.80
C ALA A 152 -6.18 -9.45 -15.90
N ASN A 153 -7.28 -8.68 -15.93
CA ASN A 153 -8.34 -8.79 -16.93
C ASN A 153 -8.19 -7.80 -18.10
N ALA A 154 -7.07 -7.05 -18.20
CA ALA A 154 -6.93 -5.94 -19.13
C ALA A 154 -7.07 -6.30 -20.61
N TYR A 155 -6.71 -7.52 -20.99
CA TYR A 155 -6.82 -8.03 -22.37
C TYR A 155 -8.06 -8.92 -22.59
N PHE A 156 -8.85 -9.15 -21.54
CA PHE A 156 -10.08 -9.93 -21.62
C PHE A 156 -11.27 -8.97 -21.59
N SER A 157 -12.03 -8.85 -22.68
CA SER A 157 -13.20 -7.97 -22.75
C SER A 157 -14.40 -8.50 -21.94
N ASN A 158 -14.17 -9.18 -20.83
CA ASN A 158 -15.20 -9.80 -20.01
C ASN A 158 -15.42 -9.02 -18.71
N THR A 159 -16.20 -7.92 -18.79
CA THR A 159 -16.54 -7.10 -17.64
C THR A 159 -17.34 -7.86 -16.58
N GLU A 160 -18.19 -8.81 -16.97
CA GLU A 160 -18.98 -9.62 -16.01
C GLU A 160 -18.07 -10.49 -15.15
N GLN A 161 -17.08 -11.19 -15.74
CA GLN A 161 -16.11 -11.97 -14.98
C GLN A 161 -15.27 -11.09 -14.04
N LEU A 162 -14.85 -9.90 -14.50
CA LEU A 162 -14.14 -8.95 -13.65
C LEU A 162 -14.97 -8.56 -12.43
N MET A 163 -16.26 -8.24 -12.63
CA MET A 163 -17.15 -7.89 -11.52
C MET A 163 -17.37 -9.07 -10.56
N ASP A 164 -17.44 -10.31 -11.07
CA ASP A 164 -17.53 -11.53 -10.27
C ASP A 164 -16.29 -11.75 -9.40
N ASP A 165 -15.10 -11.53 -9.96
CA ASP A 165 -13.84 -11.63 -9.24
C ASP A 165 -13.71 -10.57 -8.15
N VAL A 166 -14.08 -9.32 -8.45
CA VAL A 166 -14.05 -8.21 -7.49
C VAL A 166 -15.05 -8.41 -6.36
N PHE A 167 -16.28 -8.84 -6.68
CA PHE A 167 -17.28 -9.19 -5.69
C PHE A 167 -16.78 -10.33 -4.79
N SER A 168 -16.24 -11.40 -5.39
CA SER A 168 -15.65 -12.53 -4.66
C SER A 168 -14.50 -12.10 -3.76
N ASN A 169 -13.63 -11.19 -4.22
CA ASN A 169 -12.54 -10.65 -3.40
C ASN A 169 -13.07 -9.87 -2.20
N SER A 170 -14.11 -9.05 -2.41
CA SER A 170 -14.68 -8.20 -1.38
C SER A 170 -15.28 -9.01 -0.23
N ILE A 171 -16.07 -10.05 -0.54
CA ILE A 171 -16.72 -10.88 0.47
C ILE A 171 -15.75 -11.73 1.30
N ILE A 172 -14.49 -11.90 0.90
CA ILE A 172 -13.50 -12.56 1.73
C ILE A 172 -13.37 -11.86 3.10
N THR A 173 -13.54 -10.56 3.16
CA THR A 173 -13.30 -9.79 4.39
C THR A 173 -14.45 -8.89 4.82
N HIS A 174 -15.33 -8.49 3.92
CA HIS A 174 -16.40 -7.52 4.16
C HIS A 174 -17.74 -8.05 3.64
N GLY A 175 -18.74 -8.10 4.50
CA GLY A 175 -20.07 -8.58 4.14
C GLY A 175 -21.10 -7.48 3.90
N HIS A 176 -20.82 -6.22 4.23
CA HIS A 176 -21.77 -5.12 4.07
C HIS A 176 -21.81 -4.61 2.62
N PRO A 177 -22.99 -4.32 2.05
CA PRO A 177 -23.15 -3.82 0.68
C PRO A 177 -22.26 -2.61 0.34
N ARG A 178 -22.09 -1.64 1.25
CA ARG A 178 -21.25 -0.44 1.03
C ARG A 178 -19.82 -0.76 0.62
N ALA A 179 -19.20 -1.76 1.26
CA ALA A 179 -17.83 -2.17 0.95
C ALA A 179 -17.74 -2.85 -0.42
N ILE A 180 -18.70 -3.72 -0.72
CA ILE A 180 -18.73 -4.50 -1.98
C ILE A 180 -19.04 -3.60 -3.17
N LEU A 181 -20.08 -2.75 -3.04
CA LEU A 181 -20.47 -1.79 -4.07
C LEU A 181 -19.38 -0.74 -4.33
N GLY A 182 -18.67 -0.28 -3.29
CA GLY A 182 -17.50 0.57 -3.45
C GLY A 182 -16.43 -0.09 -4.31
N ALA A 183 -16.11 -1.36 -4.04
CA ALA A 183 -15.12 -2.13 -4.80
C ALA A 183 -15.54 -2.37 -6.26
N THR A 184 -16.80 -2.78 -6.51
CA THR A 184 -17.29 -3.02 -7.87
C THR A 184 -17.42 -1.72 -8.67
N CYS A 185 -17.84 -0.61 -8.05
CA CYS A 185 -17.89 0.71 -8.66
C CYS A 185 -16.49 1.19 -9.07
N TYR A 186 -15.48 1.04 -8.19
CA TYR A 186 -14.10 1.38 -8.48
C TYR A 186 -13.53 0.54 -9.62
N ALA A 187 -13.72 -0.79 -9.58
CA ALA A 187 -13.28 -1.68 -10.64
C ALA A 187 -13.93 -1.36 -11.99
N TYR A 188 -15.23 -1.03 -12.00
CA TYR A 188 -15.93 -0.62 -13.20
C TYR A 188 -15.35 0.67 -13.77
N ALA A 189 -15.10 1.68 -12.92
CA ALA A 189 -14.48 2.94 -13.34
C ALA A 189 -13.09 2.73 -13.96
N LEU A 190 -12.24 1.92 -13.31
CA LEU A 190 -10.93 1.56 -13.84
C LEU A 190 -11.03 0.84 -15.19
N ASN A 191 -11.95 -0.12 -15.31
CA ASN A 191 -12.15 -0.89 -16.54
C ASN A 191 -12.61 0.01 -17.70
N VAL A 192 -13.52 0.94 -17.44
CA VAL A 192 -13.99 1.94 -18.43
C VAL A 192 -12.81 2.80 -18.91
N ILE A 193 -12.01 3.34 -17.98
CA ILE A 193 -10.84 4.17 -18.32
C ILE A 193 -9.80 3.35 -19.08
N LEU A 194 -9.55 2.11 -18.69
CA LEU A 194 -8.58 1.22 -19.33
C LEU A 194 -8.87 1.03 -20.82
N HIS A 195 -10.13 0.75 -21.16
CA HIS A 195 -10.56 0.44 -22.53
C HIS A 195 -11.01 1.65 -23.34
N LYS A 196 -10.98 2.86 -22.74
CA LYS A 196 -11.36 4.07 -23.47
C LYS A 196 -10.25 4.47 -24.45
N GLU A 197 -10.61 4.55 -25.73
CA GLU A 197 -9.75 4.90 -26.85
C GLU A 197 -9.80 6.38 -27.23
N THR A 198 -10.61 7.16 -26.53
CA THR A 198 -10.78 8.60 -26.74
C THR A 198 -10.45 9.37 -25.45
N ILE A 199 -10.11 10.65 -25.58
CA ILE A 199 -9.88 11.51 -24.41
C ILE A 199 -11.17 11.63 -23.63
N LEU A 200 -11.09 11.38 -22.33
CA LEU A 200 -12.21 11.52 -21.42
C LEU A 200 -12.63 12.99 -21.30
N GLN A 201 -13.88 13.29 -21.58
CA GLN A 201 -14.42 14.64 -21.47
C GLN A 201 -14.74 14.98 -20.00
N PHE A 202 -14.79 16.27 -19.67
CA PHE A 202 -15.12 16.75 -18.34
C PHE A 202 -16.50 16.25 -17.90
N GLY A 203 -16.58 15.56 -16.75
CA GLY A 203 -17.81 14.96 -16.23
C GLY A 203 -18.27 13.66 -16.91
N GLU A 204 -17.67 13.27 -18.04
CA GLU A 204 -18.07 12.07 -18.79
C GLU A 204 -17.94 10.79 -17.96
N LEU A 205 -16.90 10.66 -17.15
CA LEU A 205 -16.69 9.48 -16.30
C LEU A 205 -17.87 9.24 -15.36
N ILE A 206 -18.38 10.27 -14.73
CA ILE A 206 -19.51 10.18 -13.79
C ILE A 206 -20.77 9.66 -14.51
N ASN A 207 -21.07 10.20 -15.70
CA ASN A 207 -22.24 9.76 -16.48
C ASN A 207 -22.11 8.29 -16.90
N ILE A 208 -20.92 7.85 -17.35
CA ILE A 208 -20.68 6.44 -17.72
C ILE A 208 -20.89 5.52 -16.51
N ILE A 209 -20.47 5.94 -15.30
CA ILE A 209 -20.66 5.14 -14.09
C ILE A 209 -22.13 5.08 -13.68
N ILE A 210 -22.89 6.17 -13.80
CA ILE A 210 -24.34 6.18 -13.56
C ILE A 210 -25.02 5.21 -14.52
N ASP A 211 -24.73 5.30 -15.81
CA ASP A 211 -25.32 4.44 -16.83
C ASP A 211 -24.95 2.96 -16.65
N GLY A 212 -23.77 2.70 -16.07
CA GLY A 212 -23.24 1.36 -15.81
C GLY A 212 -23.76 0.68 -14.54
N VAL A 213 -24.72 1.25 -13.82
CA VAL A 213 -25.22 0.71 -12.54
C VAL A 213 -25.71 -0.75 -12.64
N ASN A 214 -26.30 -1.15 -13.76
CA ASN A 214 -26.73 -2.53 -13.99
C ASN A 214 -25.58 -3.54 -14.07
N VAL A 215 -24.34 -3.06 -14.17
CA VAL A 215 -23.13 -3.87 -14.19
C VAL A 215 -22.48 -3.88 -12.81
N TRP A 216 -22.05 -2.71 -12.30
CA TRP A 216 -21.33 -2.63 -11.02
C TRP A 216 -22.25 -2.73 -9.80
N GLY A 217 -23.52 -2.31 -9.89
CA GLY A 217 -24.50 -2.35 -8.81
C GLY A 217 -25.24 -3.68 -8.68
N ARG A 218 -25.01 -4.63 -9.62
CA ARG A 218 -25.71 -5.91 -9.63
C ARG A 218 -25.24 -6.82 -8.49
N PHE A 219 -26.20 -7.37 -7.75
CA PHE A 219 -25.92 -8.43 -6.75
C PHE A 219 -25.57 -9.73 -7.47
N ARG A 220 -24.48 -10.39 -7.04
CA ARG A 220 -23.89 -11.55 -7.73
C ARG A 220 -24.06 -12.83 -6.92
N GLU A 221 -25.28 -13.29 -6.80
CA GLU A 221 -25.65 -14.46 -6.00
C GLU A 221 -24.90 -15.74 -6.44
N HIS A 222 -24.64 -15.89 -7.75
CA HIS A 222 -24.01 -17.09 -8.31
C HIS A 222 -22.53 -17.30 -7.90
N VAL A 223 -21.84 -16.27 -7.40
CA VAL A 223 -20.46 -16.38 -6.90
C VAL A 223 -20.34 -16.49 -5.39
N LEU A 224 -21.46 -16.47 -4.68
CA LEU A 224 -21.50 -16.61 -3.24
C LEU A 224 -21.11 -18.03 -2.80
N PRO A 225 -20.36 -18.20 -1.70
CA PRO A 225 -20.22 -19.49 -1.05
C PRO A 225 -21.59 -20.06 -0.67
N THR A 226 -21.79 -21.36 -0.86
CA THR A 226 -23.07 -22.06 -0.67
C THR A 226 -23.73 -21.81 0.69
N ASP A 227 -22.93 -21.56 1.71
CA ASP A 227 -23.39 -21.35 3.07
C ASP A 227 -23.49 -19.86 3.49
N TRP A 228 -22.99 -18.95 2.66
CA TRP A 228 -23.03 -17.51 2.95
C TRP A 228 -24.48 -16.99 3.07
N ASP A 229 -25.36 -17.50 2.24
CA ASP A 229 -26.80 -17.19 2.23
C ASP A 229 -27.51 -17.46 3.56
N ASN A 230 -27.05 -18.47 4.30
CA ASN A 230 -27.64 -18.83 5.60
C ASN A 230 -27.46 -17.74 6.66
N TYR A 231 -26.48 -16.85 6.48
CA TYR A 231 -26.08 -15.86 7.46
C TYR A 231 -26.39 -14.42 7.07
N LYS A 232 -26.59 -14.13 5.77
CA LYS A 232 -26.75 -12.75 5.25
C LYS A 232 -27.90 -11.98 5.89
N ASN A 233 -29.00 -12.64 6.23
CA ASN A 233 -30.18 -12.01 6.80
C ASN A 233 -30.21 -11.95 8.32
N LEU A 234 -29.24 -12.58 9.02
CA LEU A 234 -29.22 -12.62 10.49
C LEU A 234 -28.90 -11.26 11.13
N ASN A 235 -28.24 -10.37 10.39
CA ASN A 235 -27.71 -9.11 10.89
C ASN A 235 -28.39 -7.86 10.31
N PHE A 236 -29.42 -8.03 9.45
CA PHE A 236 -30.19 -6.93 8.90
C PHE A 236 -31.62 -7.02 9.39
N GLU A 237 -32.11 -5.95 10.01
CA GLU A 237 -33.48 -5.81 10.49
C GLU A 237 -34.49 -6.01 9.35
N TYR A 238 -34.05 -5.68 8.15
CA TYR A 238 -34.78 -5.87 6.91
C TYR A 238 -34.11 -6.91 6.01
N ASN A 239 -34.32 -7.24 4.91
CA ASN A 239 -33.66 -8.18 4.02
C ASN A 239 -32.32 -7.61 3.51
N TYR A 240 -31.24 -8.40 3.41
CA TYR A 240 -29.95 -8.01 2.86
C TYR A 240 -30.05 -7.38 1.47
N LEU A 241 -30.95 -7.88 0.59
CA LEU A 241 -31.17 -7.32 -0.74
C LEU A 241 -31.81 -5.92 -0.70
N ASN A 242 -32.61 -5.64 0.32
CA ASN A 242 -33.13 -4.27 0.52
C ASN A 242 -31.98 -3.33 0.89
N GLU A 243 -31.07 -3.75 1.76
CA GLU A 243 -29.89 -2.96 2.12
C GLU A 243 -28.95 -2.77 0.91
N TRP A 244 -28.78 -3.82 0.08
CA TRP A 244 -28.05 -3.70 -1.19
C TRP A 244 -28.64 -2.62 -2.08
N SER A 245 -29.96 -2.63 -2.26
CA SER A 245 -30.68 -1.64 -3.07
C SER A 245 -30.56 -0.23 -2.49
N ASN A 246 -30.68 -0.09 -1.17
CA ASN A 246 -30.53 1.19 -0.48
C ASN A 246 -29.13 1.78 -0.68
N CYS A 247 -28.09 0.96 -0.53
CA CYS A 247 -26.70 1.37 -0.75
C CYS A 247 -26.45 1.75 -2.22
N THR A 248 -26.99 0.96 -3.16
CA THR A 248 -26.87 1.25 -4.61
C THR A 248 -27.51 2.60 -4.95
N ASN A 249 -28.74 2.83 -4.48
CA ASN A 249 -29.46 4.10 -4.70
C ASN A 249 -28.71 5.28 -4.08
N SER A 250 -28.17 5.11 -2.86
CA SER A 250 -27.37 6.15 -2.20
C SER A 250 -26.11 6.52 -3.00
N ILE A 251 -25.44 5.55 -3.63
CA ILE A 251 -24.29 5.82 -4.51
C ILE A 251 -24.74 6.59 -5.75
N ILE A 252 -25.86 6.20 -6.38
CA ILE A 252 -26.41 6.89 -7.55
C ILE A 252 -26.76 8.34 -7.22
N ASP A 253 -27.44 8.59 -6.10
CA ASP A 253 -27.81 9.95 -5.68
C ASP A 253 -26.57 10.83 -5.49
N LYS A 254 -25.51 10.29 -4.90
CA LYS A 254 -24.23 11.00 -4.74
C LYS A 254 -23.51 11.23 -6.06
N LEU A 255 -23.55 10.28 -7.01
CA LEU A 255 -23.02 10.46 -8.37
C LEU A 255 -23.77 11.57 -9.12
N LEU A 256 -25.08 11.61 -9.03
CA LEU A 256 -25.91 12.70 -9.59
C LEU A 256 -25.57 14.05 -8.95
N TYR A 257 -25.30 14.08 -7.64
CA TYR A 257 -24.83 15.28 -6.95
C TYR A 257 -23.43 15.72 -7.45
N ILE A 258 -22.52 14.78 -7.68
CA ILE A 258 -21.19 15.06 -8.26
C ILE A 258 -21.35 15.65 -9.67
N ASP A 259 -22.13 15.03 -10.54
CA ASP A 259 -22.40 15.53 -11.91
C ASP A 259 -22.94 16.97 -11.88
N LYS A 260 -23.96 17.23 -11.06
CA LYS A 260 -24.53 18.57 -10.86
C LYS A 260 -23.48 19.56 -10.34
N SER A 261 -22.58 19.14 -9.46
CA SER A 261 -21.54 19.99 -8.91
C SER A 261 -20.47 20.31 -9.95
N LEU A 262 -20.03 19.33 -10.74
CA LEU A 262 -19.06 19.51 -11.82
C LEU A 262 -19.58 20.47 -12.90
N LYS A 263 -20.89 20.49 -13.19
CA LYS A 263 -21.52 21.45 -14.13
C LYS A 263 -21.37 22.92 -13.72
N LYS A 264 -21.01 23.19 -12.45
CA LYS A 264 -20.65 24.55 -11.98
C LYS A 264 -19.20 24.94 -12.34
N GLY A 265 -18.46 24.05 -13.00
CA GLY A 265 -17.10 24.25 -13.45
C GLY A 265 -16.05 24.14 -12.33
N LEU A 266 -14.85 24.63 -12.60
CA LEU A 266 -13.69 24.53 -11.69
C LEU A 266 -13.86 25.36 -10.39
N LEU A 267 -14.83 26.25 -10.31
CA LEU A 267 -15.10 27.09 -9.14
C LEU A 267 -15.81 26.33 -8.00
N VAL A 268 -16.19 25.07 -8.22
CA VAL A 268 -16.80 24.26 -7.17
C VAL A 268 -15.81 24.06 -6.01
N ASN A 269 -16.30 24.24 -4.79
CA ASN A 269 -15.47 24.08 -3.58
C ASN A 269 -15.40 22.60 -3.20
N ASP A 270 -14.16 22.04 -3.16
CA ASP A 270 -13.94 20.63 -2.81
C ASP A 270 -14.47 20.28 -1.44
N SER A 271 -14.24 21.13 -0.43
CA SER A 271 -14.71 20.88 0.94
C SER A 271 -16.23 20.74 1.00
N THR A 272 -16.97 21.51 0.20
CA THR A 272 -18.44 21.40 0.12
C THR A 272 -18.86 20.06 -0.47
N VAL A 273 -18.23 19.63 -1.58
CA VAL A 273 -18.57 18.35 -2.22
C VAL A 273 -18.18 17.17 -1.32
N LEU A 274 -16.96 17.18 -0.78
CA LEU A 274 -16.49 16.12 0.12
C LEU A 274 -17.32 16.02 1.40
N THR A 275 -17.91 17.12 1.88
CA THR A 275 -18.85 17.10 3.01
C THR A 275 -20.16 16.37 2.64
N GLU A 276 -20.75 16.68 1.49
CA GLU A 276 -21.96 15.99 1.02
C GLU A 276 -21.71 14.50 0.75
N LEU A 277 -20.49 14.14 0.32
CA LEU A 277 -20.08 12.75 0.13
C LEU A 277 -19.78 12.03 1.46
N LYS A 278 -19.91 12.70 2.62
CA LYS A 278 -19.66 12.16 3.97
C LYS A 278 -18.20 11.84 4.29
N CYS A 279 -17.26 12.48 3.59
CA CYS A 279 -15.83 12.23 3.80
C CYS A 279 -15.32 12.75 5.15
N PHE A 280 -16.05 13.65 5.83
CA PHE A 280 -15.68 14.20 7.14
C PHE A 280 -16.49 13.63 8.30
N ASP A 281 -17.40 12.71 8.02
CA ASP A 281 -18.28 12.09 9.01
C ASP A 281 -17.57 10.88 9.67
N LYS A 282 -18.22 10.24 10.65
CA LYS A 282 -17.73 9.02 11.29
C LYS A 282 -17.59 7.83 10.31
N GLU A 283 -18.24 7.93 9.17
CA GLU A 283 -18.27 6.92 8.11
C GLU A 283 -17.26 7.19 7.00
N ASN A 284 -16.32 8.11 7.20
CA ASN A 284 -15.32 8.52 6.20
C ASN A 284 -14.53 7.36 5.60
N GLY A 285 -14.26 6.31 6.38
CA GLY A 285 -13.59 5.08 5.93
C GLY A 285 -14.50 4.06 5.25
N ALA A 286 -15.74 4.42 4.81
CA ALA A 286 -16.61 3.48 4.10
C ALA A 286 -16.21 3.35 2.62
N GLY A 287 -16.44 2.14 2.05
CA GLY A 287 -16.04 1.83 0.68
C GLY A 287 -16.67 2.71 -0.38
N ASP A 288 -17.97 3.01 -0.24
CA ASP A 288 -18.71 3.91 -1.12
C ASP A 288 -18.23 5.37 -1.00
N VAL A 289 -17.89 5.83 0.20
CA VAL A 289 -17.39 7.19 0.43
C VAL A 289 -16.05 7.41 -0.25
N ALA A 290 -15.10 6.47 -0.06
CA ALA A 290 -13.77 6.58 -0.62
C ALA A 290 -13.78 6.63 -2.17
N VAL A 291 -14.57 5.75 -2.82
CA VAL A 291 -14.65 5.73 -4.28
C VAL A 291 -15.34 6.97 -4.84
N LEU A 292 -16.41 7.45 -4.21
CA LEU A 292 -17.13 8.64 -4.67
C LEU A 292 -16.26 9.91 -4.57
N ALA A 293 -15.50 10.04 -3.48
CA ALA A 293 -14.52 11.12 -3.33
C ALA A 293 -13.45 11.08 -4.44
N ALA A 294 -12.89 9.89 -4.70
CA ALA A 294 -11.89 9.72 -5.74
C ALA A 294 -12.46 10.01 -7.15
N LEU A 295 -13.65 9.54 -7.46
CA LEU A 295 -14.34 9.81 -8.75
C LEU A 295 -14.58 11.31 -8.96
N TYR A 296 -15.01 12.01 -7.91
CA TYR A 296 -15.15 13.46 -7.95
C TYR A 296 -13.81 14.15 -8.24
N LEU A 297 -12.77 13.81 -7.48
CA LEU A 297 -11.46 14.44 -7.62
C LEU A 297 -10.83 14.17 -9.00
N VAL A 298 -10.93 12.94 -9.50
CA VAL A 298 -10.42 12.59 -10.83
C VAL A 298 -11.20 13.33 -11.93
N SER A 299 -12.51 13.41 -11.82
CA SER A 299 -13.34 14.11 -12.81
C SER A 299 -13.07 15.62 -12.83
N LYS A 300 -12.84 16.22 -11.65
CA LYS A 300 -12.52 17.66 -11.53
C LYS A 300 -11.11 17.99 -12.01
N TYR A 301 -10.15 17.16 -11.65
CA TYR A 301 -8.72 17.40 -11.86
C TYR A 301 -8.11 16.56 -12.99
N ALA A 302 -8.92 16.08 -13.95
CA ALA A 302 -8.45 15.24 -15.06
C ALA A 302 -7.24 15.82 -15.82
N ASN A 303 -7.18 17.16 -15.95
CA ASN A 303 -6.08 17.86 -16.60
C ASN A 303 -4.90 18.21 -15.67
N ASN A 304 -5.02 17.93 -14.37
CA ASN A 304 -3.98 18.20 -13.37
C ASN A 304 -3.93 17.09 -12.31
N PRO A 305 -3.48 15.89 -12.66
CA PRO A 305 -3.44 14.74 -11.76
C PRO A 305 -2.66 15.00 -10.47
N ILE A 306 -1.57 15.78 -10.56
CA ILE A 306 -0.75 16.15 -9.40
C ILE A 306 -1.57 16.91 -8.36
N LEU A 307 -2.37 17.89 -8.79
CA LEU A 307 -3.23 18.65 -7.88
C LEU A 307 -4.35 17.77 -7.33
N GLY A 308 -4.92 16.88 -8.14
CA GLY A 308 -5.95 15.95 -7.70
C GLY A 308 -5.47 15.01 -6.58
N ILE A 309 -4.29 14.40 -6.74
CA ILE A 309 -3.68 13.56 -5.69
C ILE A 309 -3.35 14.38 -4.45
N LYS A 310 -2.76 15.57 -4.60
CA LYS A 310 -2.47 16.46 -3.48
C LYS A 310 -3.73 16.85 -2.72
N THR A 311 -4.83 17.11 -3.42
CA THR A 311 -6.12 17.41 -2.77
C THR A 311 -6.62 16.22 -1.98
N ALA A 312 -6.54 15.00 -2.51
CA ALA A 312 -6.90 13.77 -1.79
C ALA A 312 -6.00 13.55 -0.55
N ALA A 313 -4.68 13.62 -0.72
CA ALA A 313 -3.70 13.27 0.32
C ALA A 313 -3.62 14.31 1.46
N TYR A 314 -3.96 15.59 1.21
CA TYR A 314 -3.75 16.67 2.18
C TYR A 314 -5.04 17.32 2.70
N THR A 315 -6.20 16.83 2.33
CA THR A 315 -7.47 17.30 2.91
C THR A 315 -7.65 16.70 4.30
N VAL A 316 -7.29 17.45 5.33
CA VAL A 316 -7.34 17.01 6.72
C VAL A 316 -8.76 16.64 7.16
N GLY A 317 -8.91 15.51 7.83
CA GLY A 317 -10.16 15.01 8.40
C GLY A 317 -10.96 14.08 7.49
N ILE A 318 -10.42 13.74 6.32
CA ILE A 318 -10.90 12.63 5.50
C ILE A 318 -9.96 11.42 5.64
N ASP A 319 -10.30 10.31 5.04
CA ASP A 319 -9.46 9.12 4.91
C ASP A 319 -8.44 9.37 3.77
N THR A 320 -7.31 9.97 4.14
CA THR A 320 -6.38 10.59 3.18
C THR A 320 -5.54 9.59 2.39
N ASP A 321 -5.14 8.48 3.00
CA ASP A 321 -4.36 7.43 2.32
C ASP A 321 -5.23 6.66 1.33
N THR A 322 -6.38 6.13 1.76
CA THR A 322 -7.25 5.35 0.88
C THR A 322 -7.84 6.21 -0.25
N ILE A 323 -8.34 7.42 0.04
CA ILE A 323 -8.88 8.29 -1.01
C ILE A 323 -7.79 8.66 -2.01
N ALA A 324 -6.55 8.96 -1.55
CA ALA A 324 -5.46 9.27 -2.46
C ALA A 324 -4.95 8.04 -3.22
N CYS A 325 -4.96 6.85 -2.61
CA CYS A 325 -4.65 5.57 -3.25
C CYS A 325 -5.61 5.30 -4.42
N ILE A 326 -6.93 5.36 -4.20
CA ILE A 326 -7.96 5.15 -5.21
C ILE A 326 -7.89 6.23 -6.30
N THR A 327 -7.72 7.51 -5.92
CA THR A 327 -7.54 8.64 -6.85
C THR A 327 -6.30 8.43 -7.71
N GLY A 328 -5.20 7.99 -7.11
CA GLY A 328 -3.96 7.65 -7.81
C GLY A 328 -4.16 6.53 -8.84
N GLY A 329 -4.85 5.46 -8.45
CA GLY A 329 -5.19 4.36 -9.35
C GLY A 329 -5.97 4.83 -10.59
N LEU A 330 -6.97 5.68 -10.40
CA LEU A 330 -7.77 6.24 -11.49
C LEU A 330 -6.94 7.18 -12.38
N PHE A 331 -6.13 8.08 -11.81
CA PHE A 331 -5.26 8.97 -12.59
C PHE A 331 -4.18 8.20 -13.34
N GLY A 332 -3.56 7.20 -12.70
CA GLY A 332 -2.58 6.35 -13.35
C GLY A 332 -3.18 5.58 -14.53
N MET A 333 -4.40 5.06 -14.36
CA MET A 333 -5.15 4.41 -15.44
C MET A 333 -5.53 5.39 -16.56
N LEU A 334 -5.82 6.65 -16.23
CA LEU A 334 -6.18 7.69 -17.21
C LEU A 334 -4.97 8.23 -17.95
N CYS A 335 -3.89 8.54 -17.26
CA CYS A 335 -2.76 9.34 -17.76
C CYS A 335 -1.46 8.52 -17.96
N GLY A 336 -1.45 7.23 -17.60
CA GLY A 336 -0.23 6.41 -17.63
C GLY A 336 0.82 6.88 -16.62
N THR A 337 2.10 6.77 -16.98
CA THR A 337 3.24 7.09 -16.09
C THR A 337 3.88 8.45 -16.34
N GLY A 338 3.62 9.08 -17.50
CA GLY A 338 4.36 10.25 -17.97
C GLY A 338 4.19 11.52 -17.14
N TRP A 339 3.10 11.63 -16.37
CA TRP A 339 2.79 12.78 -15.52
C TRP A 339 3.40 12.67 -14.11
N ILE A 340 3.89 11.49 -13.71
CA ILE A 340 4.40 11.22 -12.35
C ILE A 340 5.73 11.97 -12.15
N PRO A 341 5.83 12.90 -11.17
CA PRO A 341 7.06 13.62 -10.88
C PRO A 341 8.21 12.67 -10.49
N ALA A 342 9.44 13.08 -10.78
CA ALA A 342 10.63 12.27 -10.50
C ALA A 342 10.77 11.94 -9.01
N GLU A 343 10.46 12.90 -8.12
CA GLU A 343 10.50 12.72 -6.67
C GLU A 343 9.48 11.67 -6.16
N TRP A 344 8.34 11.49 -6.85
CA TRP A 344 7.36 10.48 -6.48
C TRP A 344 7.78 9.06 -6.89
N ARG A 345 8.79 8.92 -7.74
CA ARG A 345 9.39 7.62 -8.08
C ARG A 345 10.23 7.03 -6.95
N MET A 346 10.41 7.78 -5.87
CA MET A 346 11.02 7.31 -4.62
C MET A 346 10.05 6.54 -3.71
N VAL A 347 8.81 6.31 -4.15
CA VAL A 347 7.87 5.46 -3.43
C VAL A 347 8.48 4.08 -3.17
N GLN A 348 8.22 3.53 -2.00
CA GLN A 348 8.69 2.20 -1.61
C GLN A 348 8.33 1.17 -2.70
N ASP A 349 9.28 0.27 -2.99
CA ASP A 349 9.09 -0.86 -3.90
C ASP A 349 8.73 -0.47 -5.36
N TYR A 350 9.13 0.71 -5.83
CA TYR A 350 8.84 1.22 -7.18
C TYR A 350 9.06 0.16 -8.28
N ASN A 351 10.24 -0.50 -8.27
CA ASN A 351 10.56 -1.53 -9.28
C ASN A 351 9.67 -2.78 -9.14
N CYS A 352 9.31 -3.15 -7.92
CA CYS A 352 8.39 -4.25 -7.65
C CYS A 352 7.01 -3.95 -8.24
N LEU A 353 6.48 -2.74 -8.02
CA LEU A 353 5.20 -2.30 -8.57
C LEU A 353 5.18 -2.35 -10.11
N CYS A 354 6.24 -1.85 -10.75
CA CYS A 354 6.39 -1.95 -12.21
C CYS A 354 6.41 -3.40 -12.69
N ASN A 355 7.19 -4.27 -12.03
CA ASN A 355 7.31 -5.68 -12.40
C ASN A 355 5.98 -6.43 -12.23
N ILE A 356 5.24 -6.15 -11.16
CA ILE A 356 3.93 -6.76 -10.90
C ILE A 356 2.92 -6.37 -11.97
N ALA A 357 2.90 -5.10 -12.42
CA ALA A 357 2.05 -4.68 -13.54
C ALA A 357 2.30 -5.51 -14.79
N GLU A 358 3.58 -5.71 -15.12
CA GLU A 358 4.00 -6.51 -16.28
C GLU A 358 3.58 -7.98 -16.17
N ILE A 359 3.73 -8.56 -14.97
CA ILE A 359 3.40 -9.97 -14.73
C ILE A 359 1.89 -10.18 -14.81
N LEU A 360 1.10 -9.30 -14.18
CA LEU A 360 -0.37 -9.38 -14.25
C LEU A 360 -0.90 -9.24 -15.67
N LEU A 361 -0.28 -8.37 -16.48
CA LEU A 361 -0.64 -8.19 -17.91
C LEU A 361 -0.25 -9.38 -18.78
N SER A 362 0.89 -10.03 -18.52
CA SER A 362 1.38 -11.11 -19.37
C SER A 362 0.56 -12.40 -19.26
N ASN A 363 -0.16 -12.57 -18.14
CA ASN A 363 -0.85 -13.80 -17.77
C ASN A 363 0.02 -15.07 -17.95
N ASP A 364 1.36 -14.90 -17.99
CA ASP A 364 2.34 -15.94 -18.24
C ASP A 364 3.11 -16.31 -16.97
N MET A 365 2.63 -17.36 -16.31
CA MET A 365 3.24 -17.94 -15.13
C MET A 365 4.69 -18.41 -15.35
N LYS A 366 5.06 -18.77 -16.58
CA LYS A 366 6.44 -19.21 -16.93
C LYS A 366 7.38 -18.01 -17.03
N ALA A 367 6.90 -16.86 -17.51
CA ALA A 367 7.68 -15.61 -17.52
C ALA A 367 8.01 -15.14 -16.09
N THR A 368 7.13 -15.37 -15.13
CA THR A 368 7.34 -15.06 -13.71
C THR A 368 8.53 -15.86 -13.14
N SER A 369 8.58 -17.17 -13.37
CA SER A 369 9.66 -18.02 -12.86
C SER A 369 11.03 -17.67 -13.49
N LYS A 370 11.05 -17.27 -14.75
CA LYS A 370 12.28 -16.87 -15.46
C LYS A 370 12.79 -15.51 -15.00
N ARG A 371 11.92 -14.51 -14.83
CA ARG A 371 12.31 -13.16 -14.32
C ARG A 371 12.80 -13.20 -12.87
N ILE A 372 12.23 -14.11 -12.06
CA ILE A 372 12.67 -14.33 -10.68
C ILE A 372 14.05 -14.99 -10.64
N SER A 373 14.37 -15.91 -11.58
CA SER A 373 15.69 -16.54 -11.67
C SER A 373 16.79 -15.60 -12.16
N ASP A 374 16.44 -14.60 -12.98
CA ASP A 374 17.38 -13.62 -13.54
C ASP A 374 17.65 -12.42 -12.59
N SER A 375 16.85 -12.25 -11.52
CA SER A 375 17.18 -11.29 -10.48
C SER A 375 18.44 -11.78 -9.76
N ASN A 376 19.54 -11.03 -9.87
CA ASN A 376 20.83 -11.30 -9.23
C ASN A 376 20.70 -11.35 -7.70
N ILE A 377 20.19 -12.49 -7.19
CA ILE A 377 20.19 -12.81 -5.77
C ILE A 377 21.59 -13.37 -5.46
N ASN A 378 22.58 -12.49 -5.47
CA ASN A 378 23.94 -12.82 -5.09
C ASN A 378 23.96 -13.29 -3.63
N ASN A 379 24.13 -14.59 -3.40
CA ASN A 379 24.52 -15.22 -2.12
C ASN A 379 23.66 -14.94 -0.87
N GLN A 380 22.40 -14.49 -1.00
CA GLN A 380 21.50 -14.38 0.15
C GLN A 380 20.74 -15.69 0.36
N GLU A 381 20.69 -16.14 1.62
CA GLU A 381 19.96 -17.33 2.02
C GLU A 381 18.45 -17.13 1.82
N LEU A 382 17.87 -17.83 0.84
CA LEU A 382 16.43 -17.82 0.59
C LEU A 382 15.70 -18.69 1.60
N ARG A 383 14.71 -18.11 2.25
CA ARG A 383 13.83 -18.81 3.20
C ARG A 383 12.43 -18.98 2.62
N SER A 384 11.79 -20.09 2.92
CA SER A 384 10.39 -20.32 2.55
C SER A 384 9.45 -19.60 3.51
N SER A 385 8.41 -18.98 2.97
CA SER A 385 7.32 -18.37 3.72
C SER A 385 5.97 -18.74 3.12
N PRO A 386 4.84 -18.51 3.80
CA PRO A 386 3.51 -18.75 3.24
C PRO A 386 3.22 -18.01 1.94
N ILE A 387 3.85 -16.85 1.73
CA ILE A 387 3.71 -16.00 0.54
C ILE A 387 4.83 -16.20 -0.49
N GLY A 388 5.54 -17.32 -0.43
CA GLY A 388 6.65 -17.64 -1.33
C GLY A 388 8.02 -17.46 -0.66
N LYS A 389 9.06 -17.47 -1.49
CA LYS A 389 10.45 -17.31 -0.99
C LYS A 389 10.75 -15.85 -0.66
N ILE A 390 11.49 -15.67 0.43
CA ILE A 390 11.91 -14.38 0.97
C ILE A 390 13.39 -14.43 1.35
N PHE A 391 14.03 -13.27 1.46
CA PHE A 391 15.33 -13.13 2.11
C PHE A 391 15.28 -12.05 3.20
N ILE A 392 16.10 -12.23 4.24
CA ILE A 392 16.20 -11.28 5.35
C ILE A 392 17.21 -10.20 4.95
N ASP A 393 16.76 -8.94 4.99
CA ASP A 393 17.62 -7.78 4.75
C ASP A 393 18.27 -7.33 6.06
N LYS A 394 17.45 -7.10 7.11
CA LYS A 394 17.91 -6.57 8.39
C LYS A 394 17.01 -6.99 9.54
N VAL A 395 17.59 -7.14 10.73
CA VAL A 395 16.86 -7.35 11.99
C VAL A 395 17.23 -6.23 12.94
N PHE A 396 16.23 -5.61 13.60
CA PHE A 396 16.45 -4.60 14.62
C PHE A 396 15.40 -4.72 15.72
N GLU A 397 15.72 -4.20 16.91
CA GLU A 397 14.88 -4.28 18.09
C GLU A 397 14.42 -2.89 18.51
N ILE A 398 13.15 -2.78 18.92
CA ILE A 398 12.56 -1.56 19.48
C ILE A 398 12.08 -1.87 20.89
N PRO A 399 12.48 -1.10 21.92
CA PRO A 399 11.95 -1.27 23.27
C PRO A 399 10.46 -0.95 23.31
N SER A 400 9.68 -1.77 24.04
CA SER A 400 8.25 -1.58 24.26
C SER A 400 7.97 -1.69 25.76
N GLY A 401 8.01 -0.55 26.48
CA GLY A 401 7.89 -0.53 27.94
C GLY A 401 9.17 -1.00 28.67
N LYS A 402 9.01 -1.38 29.97
CA LYS A 402 10.16 -1.73 30.84
C LYS A 402 10.67 -3.16 30.67
N SER A 403 9.79 -4.10 30.27
CA SER A 403 10.08 -5.53 30.24
C SER A 403 9.63 -6.20 28.95
N SER A 404 9.60 -5.48 27.85
CA SER A 404 9.23 -6.03 26.55
C SER A 404 9.96 -5.33 25.41
N LYS A 405 10.16 -6.07 24.32
CA LYS A 405 10.78 -5.60 23.08
C LYS A 405 10.02 -6.09 21.87
N ILE A 406 10.20 -5.39 20.77
CA ILE A 406 9.66 -5.75 19.47
C ILE A 406 10.84 -6.00 18.56
N ILE A 407 10.90 -7.20 18.00
CA ILE A 407 11.87 -7.56 16.97
C ILE A 407 11.21 -7.29 15.62
N ILE A 408 11.84 -6.42 14.85
CA ILE A 408 11.41 -6.11 13.48
C ILE A 408 12.41 -6.75 12.52
N THR A 409 11.91 -7.67 11.69
CA THR A 409 12.69 -8.30 10.63
C THR A 409 12.27 -7.70 9.30
N LYS A 410 13.15 -6.86 8.72
CA LYS A 410 12.98 -6.38 7.34
C LYS A 410 13.32 -7.52 6.39
N ILE A 411 12.35 -7.89 5.57
CA ILE A 411 12.50 -8.93 4.54
C ILE A 411 12.18 -8.35 3.18
N CYS A 412 12.68 -9.02 2.15
CA CYS A 412 12.30 -8.76 0.77
C CYS A 412 11.74 -10.04 0.14
N THR A 413 10.65 -9.93 -0.59
CA THR A 413 10.09 -11.03 -1.41
C THR A 413 10.88 -11.17 -2.70
N LEU A 414 10.75 -12.32 -3.39
CA LEU A 414 11.38 -12.50 -4.71
C LEU A 414 10.90 -11.48 -5.76
N LEU A 415 9.69 -10.97 -5.62
CA LEU A 415 9.16 -9.92 -6.49
C LEU A 415 9.72 -8.52 -6.17
N GLY A 416 10.49 -8.40 -5.09
CA GLY A 416 11.13 -7.14 -4.67
C GLY A 416 10.31 -6.30 -3.68
N GLN A 417 9.21 -6.84 -3.12
CA GLN A 417 8.46 -6.15 -2.08
C GLN A 417 9.19 -6.22 -0.74
N THR A 418 9.32 -5.08 -0.09
CA THR A 418 9.86 -4.92 1.26
C THR A 418 8.76 -5.06 2.31
N LEU A 419 8.97 -5.93 3.31
CA LEU A 419 8.05 -6.15 4.42
C LEU A 419 8.79 -6.04 5.76
N TYR A 420 8.09 -5.55 6.79
CA TYR A 420 8.61 -5.40 8.15
C TYR A 420 7.84 -6.33 9.09
N LEU A 421 8.34 -7.56 9.26
CA LEU A 421 7.73 -8.56 10.14
C LEU A 421 7.95 -8.17 11.60
N LYS A 422 6.88 -8.16 12.39
CA LYS A 422 6.89 -7.80 13.82
C LYS A 422 6.72 -9.04 14.68
N GLN A 423 7.63 -9.23 15.64
CA GLN A 423 7.56 -10.24 16.68
C GLN A 423 7.62 -9.53 18.04
N TYR A 424 6.72 -9.90 18.94
CA TYR A 424 6.56 -9.28 20.26
C TYR A 424 7.12 -10.22 21.33
N GLU A 425 8.11 -9.77 22.11
CA GLU A 425 8.77 -10.56 23.14
C GLU A 425 8.74 -9.87 24.51
N ARG A 426 8.44 -10.63 25.55
CA ARG A 426 8.63 -10.18 26.93
C ARG A 426 10.06 -10.49 27.34
N VAL A 427 10.74 -9.52 27.91
CA VAL A 427 12.06 -9.72 28.52
C VAL A 427 11.80 -10.30 29.92
N THR A 428 12.03 -11.60 30.09
CA THR A 428 12.09 -12.22 31.42
C THR A 428 13.40 -11.80 32.05
N GLU A 429 13.36 -11.14 33.23
CA GLU A 429 14.54 -11.00 34.07
C GLU A 429 14.90 -12.41 34.56
N ASP A 430 15.88 -13.04 33.93
CA ASP A 430 16.48 -14.25 34.48
C ASP A 430 17.19 -13.88 35.80
N VAL A 431 16.66 -14.41 36.88
CA VAL A 431 17.29 -14.42 38.19
C VAL A 431 18.68 -15.02 38.00
N GLN A 432 19.71 -14.26 38.38
CA GLN A 432 21.07 -14.72 38.43
C GLN A 432 21.17 -16.05 39.18
N SER A 433 21.56 -17.10 38.47
CA SER A 433 22.13 -18.30 39.08
C SER A 433 23.29 -18.82 38.22
N THR A 434 24.48 -18.58 38.77
CA THR A 434 25.72 -19.38 38.69
C THR A 434 26.31 -19.73 37.32
N GLU A 435 27.53 -19.26 37.19
CA GLU A 435 28.57 -19.68 36.23
C GLU A 435 28.59 -21.19 35.98
N SER A 436 28.63 -21.59 34.74
CA SER A 436 29.64 -22.50 34.20
C SER A 436 29.49 -22.76 32.69
N ASN A 437 30.50 -22.37 31.98
CA ASN A 437 31.05 -22.97 30.73
C ASN A 437 30.11 -23.39 29.58
N LYS A 438 30.15 -22.68 28.45
CA LYS A 438 30.83 -23.17 27.23
C LYS A 438 30.76 -22.21 26.06
N ASN A 439 31.90 -22.01 25.46
CA ASN A 439 32.17 -21.36 24.19
C ASN A 439 31.14 -21.68 23.08
N VAL A 440 30.46 -20.66 22.61
CA VAL A 440 29.98 -20.58 21.24
C VAL A 440 30.23 -19.17 20.75
N LEU A 441 31.01 -19.09 19.69
CA LEU A 441 31.38 -17.88 19.00
C LEU A 441 30.16 -17.03 18.65
N CYS A 442 29.93 -15.95 19.38
CA CYS A 442 29.12 -14.82 18.95
C CYS A 442 30.06 -13.68 18.59
N SER A 443 30.18 -13.40 17.31
CA SER A 443 30.84 -12.20 16.82
C SER A 443 30.10 -10.96 17.36
N ASN A 444 30.78 -10.23 18.25
CA ASN A 444 30.35 -8.95 18.80
C ASN A 444 30.27 -7.90 17.69
N ASN A 445 29.04 -7.63 17.20
CA ASN A 445 28.77 -6.38 16.53
C ASN A 445 28.18 -5.39 17.54
N LYS A 446 29.00 -4.48 18.03
CA LYS A 446 28.58 -3.30 18.79
C LYS A 446 27.61 -2.49 17.93
N ILE A 447 26.34 -2.48 18.31
CA ILE A 447 25.31 -1.62 17.70
C ILE A 447 25.60 -0.19 18.16
N MET A 448 25.99 0.67 17.24
CA MET A 448 26.13 2.11 17.49
C MET A 448 24.74 2.72 17.72
N SER A 449 24.61 3.57 18.73
CA SER A 449 23.38 4.27 19.09
C SER A 449 22.91 5.18 17.93
N SER A 450 21.61 5.32 17.77
CA SER A 450 20.95 6.13 16.72
C SER A 450 21.34 7.63 16.70
N LYS A 451 22.13 8.10 17.63
CA LYS A 451 22.74 9.44 17.64
C LYS A 451 23.98 9.57 16.74
N GLN A 452 24.59 8.48 16.33
CA GLN A 452 25.83 8.49 15.54
C GLN A 452 25.64 8.33 14.03
N ILE A 453 24.43 8.03 13.54
CA ILE A 453 24.12 7.94 12.10
C ILE A 453 23.26 9.15 11.69
N ARG A 454 23.52 10.33 12.17
CA ARG A 454 23.12 11.55 11.45
C ARG A 454 24.18 11.84 10.40
N PHE A 455 24.16 11.05 9.36
CA PHE A 455 24.87 11.38 8.14
C PHE A 455 24.30 12.71 7.64
N ASN A 456 25.07 13.76 7.69
CA ASN A 456 24.66 15.06 7.21
C ASN A 456 24.67 15.01 5.67
N LEU A 457 23.56 14.61 5.05
CA LEU A 457 23.37 14.56 3.61
C LEU A 457 23.76 15.86 2.90
N ALA A 458 23.67 17.00 3.60
CA ALA A 458 24.16 18.29 3.11
C ALA A 458 25.71 18.33 3.00
N LYS A 459 26.45 17.66 3.91
CA LYS A 459 27.91 17.55 3.79
C LYS A 459 28.32 16.58 2.68
N LEU A 460 27.52 15.55 2.41
CA LEU A 460 27.75 14.63 1.27
C LEU A 460 27.49 15.31 -0.08
N SER A 461 26.50 16.20 -0.16
CA SER A 461 26.24 16.95 -1.38
C SER A 461 27.35 17.95 -1.71
N SER A 462 28.02 18.52 -0.70
CA SER A 462 29.20 19.37 -0.92
C SER A 462 30.44 18.59 -1.38
N VAL A 463 30.54 17.32 -0.96
CA VAL A 463 31.63 16.41 -1.35
C VAL A 463 31.36 15.78 -2.73
N SER A 464 30.11 15.63 -3.13
CA SER A 464 29.71 15.08 -4.45
C SER A 464 30.02 16.00 -5.63
N SER A 465 30.39 17.26 -5.39
CA SER A 465 30.84 18.20 -6.45
C SER A 465 32.30 17.97 -6.89
N ASP A 466 33.08 17.12 -6.22
CA ASP A 466 34.43 16.75 -6.63
C ASP A 466 34.38 15.72 -7.76
N PRO A 467 35.08 15.95 -8.89
CA PRO A 467 35.11 15.04 -10.04
C PRO A 467 35.58 13.62 -9.72
N SER A 468 36.29 13.41 -8.61
CA SER A 468 36.72 12.09 -8.12
C SER A 468 35.55 11.22 -7.65
N PHE A 469 34.44 11.82 -7.18
CA PHE A 469 33.24 11.12 -6.72
C PHE A 469 32.35 10.59 -7.86
N SER A 470 32.47 11.12 -9.07
CA SER A 470 31.67 10.68 -10.22
C SER A 470 31.89 9.22 -10.64
N ARG A 471 32.92 8.57 -10.12
CA ARG A 471 33.32 7.19 -10.43
C ARG A 471 33.08 6.19 -9.31
N ILE A 472 32.57 6.62 -8.13
CA ILE A 472 32.32 5.72 -7.01
C ILE A 472 30.86 5.29 -6.97
N THR A 473 30.62 3.99 -6.82
CA THR A 473 29.25 3.47 -6.64
C THR A 473 28.80 3.66 -5.19
N PHE A 474 27.52 3.90 -4.97
CA PHE A 474 26.89 3.99 -3.63
C PHE A 474 27.27 2.79 -2.74
N LYS A 475 27.36 1.59 -3.31
CA LYS A 475 27.81 0.37 -2.63
C LYS A 475 29.21 0.51 -2.03
N LYS A 476 30.15 1.16 -2.72
CA LYS A 476 31.50 1.41 -2.22
C LYS A 476 31.53 2.45 -1.09
N ILE A 477 30.70 3.47 -1.17
CA ILE A 477 30.54 4.47 -0.10
C ILE A 477 30.08 3.79 1.20
N VAL A 478 29.07 2.93 1.14
CA VAL A 478 28.58 2.15 2.29
C VAL A 478 29.66 1.22 2.85
N GLN A 479 30.46 0.60 1.99
CA GLN A 479 31.58 -0.24 2.44
C GLN A 479 32.67 0.56 3.16
N ILE A 480 32.99 1.77 2.70
CA ILE A 480 33.94 2.69 3.36
C ILE A 480 33.42 3.06 4.75
N ILE A 481 32.15 3.47 4.84
CA ILE A 481 31.50 3.83 6.11
C ILE A 481 31.58 2.68 7.11
N ASN A 482 31.22 1.47 6.70
CA ASN A 482 31.26 0.31 7.58
C ASN A 482 32.69 0.01 8.11
N LEU A 483 33.70 0.09 7.24
CA LEU A 483 35.10 -0.13 7.64
C LEU A 483 35.64 0.98 8.52
N LEU A 484 35.21 2.22 8.36
CA LEU A 484 35.54 3.34 9.26
C LEU A 484 34.87 3.17 10.63
N CYS A 485 33.64 2.68 10.67
CA CYS A 485 32.90 2.41 11.91
C CYS A 485 33.48 1.23 12.70
N ASP A 486 34.03 0.21 12.02
CA ASP A 486 34.63 -0.96 12.66
C ASP A 486 35.97 -0.64 13.36
N GLY A 487 36.53 0.54 13.14
CA GLY A 487 37.74 1.03 13.81
C GLY A 487 39.04 0.19 13.57
N ALA A 488 38.94 -0.78 12.65
CA ALA A 488 40.00 -1.78 12.45
C ALA A 488 41.06 -1.37 11.41
N SER A 489 40.88 -0.26 10.68
CA SER A 489 41.76 0.13 9.58
C SER A 489 41.83 1.65 9.41
N ASN A 490 42.99 2.18 9.07
CA ASN A 490 43.16 3.58 8.71
C ASN A 490 42.71 3.84 7.25
N CYS A 491 42.61 5.13 6.86
CA CYS A 491 42.10 5.52 5.52
C CYS A 491 42.91 4.91 4.37
N ASP A 492 44.25 4.81 4.51
CA ASP A 492 45.12 4.20 3.48
C ASP A 492 44.82 2.71 3.28
N GLN A 493 44.62 1.98 4.39
CA GLN A 493 44.29 0.54 4.33
C GLN A 493 42.93 0.29 3.72
N ILE A 494 41.91 1.14 4.04
CA ILE A 494 40.56 1.07 3.45
C ILE A 494 40.63 1.39 1.97
N ALA A 495 41.39 2.42 1.59
CA ALA A 495 41.57 2.83 0.20
C ALA A 495 42.16 1.70 -0.65
N LYS A 496 43.23 1.07 -0.16
CA LYS A 496 43.88 -0.09 -0.81
C LYS A 496 42.93 -1.29 -0.93
N LYS A 497 42.21 -1.62 0.15
CA LYS A 497 41.28 -2.75 0.20
C LYS A 497 40.13 -2.62 -0.79
N LEU A 498 39.56 -1.42 -0.93
CA LEU A 498 38.41 -1.16 -1.80
C LEU A 498 38.80 -0.65 -3.19
N LYS A 499 40.10 -0.45 -3.46
CA LYS A 499 40.63 0.14 -4.70
C LYS A 499 39.94 1.48 -5.03
N VAL A 500 40.02 2.40 -4.07
CA VAL A 500 39.53 3.78 -4.16
C VAL A 500 40.63 4.76 -3.74
N ASP A 501 40.43 6.06 -4.03
CA ASP A 501 41.39 7.09 -3.62
C ASP A 501 41.36 7.31 -2.09
N GLU A 502 42.50 7.50 -1.46
CA GLU A 502 42.61 7.77 -0.02
C GLU A 502 41.92 9.10 0.34
N CYS A 503 42.04 10.12 -0.52
CA CYS A 503 41.33 11.39 -0.33
C CYS A 503 39.83 11.23 -0.22
N MET A 504 39.27 10.26 -0.94
CA MET A 504 37.83 9.95 -0.91
C MET A 504 37.43 9.28 0.43
N VAL A 505 38.25 8.37 0.95
CA VAL A 505 37.99 7.74 2.26
C VAL A 505 38.07 8.78 3.38
N LYS A 506 39.03 9.69 3.31
CA LYS A 506 39.16 10.83 4.23
C LYS A 506 37.98 11.77 4.18
N ALA A 507 37.52 12.15 2.99
CA ALA A 507 36.36 13.02 2.81
C ALA A 507 35.07 12.39 3.38
N ILE A 508 34.90 11.06 3.26
CA ILE A 508 33.78 10.34 3.89
C ILE A 508 33.95 10.31 5.42
N GLN A 509 35.14 10.11 5.92
CA GLN A 509 35.45 10.16 7.37
C GLN A 509 35.15 11.53 7.97
N ASP A 510 35.55 12.62 7.30
CA ASP A 510 35.29 14.00 7.72
C ASP A 510 33.79 14.34 7.69
N ALA A 511 33.04 13.74 6.76
CA ALA A 511 31.58 13.89 6.69
C ALA A 511 30.84 13.09 7.79
N MET A 512 31.51 12.09 8.41
CA MET A 512 30.96 11.30 9.53
C MET A 512 31.17 11.99 10.88
N ASN A 513 32.18 12.84 11.01
CA ASN A 513 32.46 13.66 12.20
C ASN A 513 31.71 15.02 12.13
#